data_8cf745136539b313273d2ff6dfb2dc72
#
_entry.id   8cf745136539b313273d2ff6dfb2dc72
#
_cell.length_a   1.000
_cell.length_b   1.000
_cell.length_c   1.000
_cell.angle_alpha   90.00
_cell.angle_beta   90.00
_cell.angle_gamma   90.00
#
_symmetry.space_group_name_H-M   'P 1'
#
loop_
_entity.id
_entity.type
_entity.pdbx_description
1 polymer ?
#
loop_
_entity_poly.entity_id
_entity_poly.type
_entity_poly.pdbx_seq_one_letter_code
_entity_poly.pdbx_strand_id
1 'polypeptide(L)'
;ERALNMIKKHPKLKVILAHLGANMMWEQVRDVLAGVDGEVYFDTAFTSMCPDELMQAIVEKHGADRILFASDCPWDSSYLIKEKILRLNISEDNKDKILGGNAERLLGLK
;
A
#
# COMPACT_ATOMS: atom_id res chain seq x y z
N GLU A 1 -15.25 -4.49 -3.14
CA GLU A 1 -16.28 -3.76 -3.91
C GLU A 1 -16.76 -2.50 -3.22
N ARG A 2 -17.02 -2.55 -1.90
CA ARG A 2 -17.52 -1.38 -1.17
C ARG A 2 -16.54 -0.20 -1.25
N ALA A 3 -15.25 -0.47 -1.05
CA ALA A 3 -14.23 0.56 -1.14
C ALA A 3 -14.18 1.15 -2.54
N LEU A 4 -14.22 0.30 -3.56
CA LEU A 4 -14.21 0.75 -4.95
C LEU A 4 -15.42 1.62 -5.27
N ASN A 5 -16.60 1.23 -4.80
CA ASN A 5 -17.82 2.01 -5.00
C ASN A 5 -17.72 3.38 -4.34
N MET A 6 -17.19 3.44 -3.13
CA MET A 6 -16.99 4.69 -2.41
C MET A 6 -16.03 5.61 -3.16
N ILE A 7 -14.91 5.06 -3.63
CA ILE A 7 -13.91 5.82 -4.39
C ILE A 7 -14.52 6.39 -5.67
N LYS A 8 -15.27 5.59 -6.40
CA LYS A 8 -15.92 6.04 -7.64
C LYS A 8 -16.93 7.17 -7.41
N LYS A 9 -17.62 7.14 -6.26
CA LYS A 9 -18.58 8.19 -5.90
C LYS A 9 -17.89 9.48 -5.46
N HIS A 10 -16.65 9.40 -5.01
CA HIS A 10 -15.90 10.56 -4.48
C HIS A 10 -14.52 10.64 -5.12
N PRO A 11 -14.45 10.93 -6.45
CA PRO A 11 -13.18 10.83 -7.19
C PRO A 11 -12.11 11.83 -6.78
N LYS A 12 -12.47 12.87 -6.03
CA LYS A 12 -11.50 13.87 -5.56
C LYS A 12 -11.03 13.63 -4.12
N LEU A 13 -11.55 12.61 -3.47
CA LEU A 13 -11.21 12.31 -2.09
C LEU A 13 -9.84 11.63 -2.01
N LYS A 14 -8.99 12.11 -1.11
CA LYS A 14 -7.76 11.39 -0.75
C LYS A 14 -8.13 10.29 0.23
N VAL A 15 -7.73 9.07 -0.08
CA VAL A 15 -8.09 7.90 0.72
C VAL A 15 -6.84 7.09 1.03
N ILE A 16 -6.69 6.68 2.27
CA ILE A 16 -5.68 5.70 2.65
C ILE A 16 -6.43 4.45 3.11
N LEU A 17 -6.24 3.36 2.40
CA LEU A 17 -6.83 2.08 2.75
C LEU A 17 -5.79 1.24 3.48
N ALA A 18 -6.07 0.95 4.74
CA ALA A 18 -5.16 0.19 5.59
C ALA A 18 -5.00 -1.25 5.11
N HIS A 19 -3.96 -1.90 5.57
CA HIS A 19 -3.71 -3.32 5.36
C HIS A 19 -3.60 -3.69 3.88
N LEU A 20 -2.88 -2.86 3.13
CA LEU A 20 -2.64 -3.02 1.69
C LEU A 20 -3.97 -3.14 0.93
N GLY A 21 -4.94 -2.32 1.33
CA GLY A 21 -6.25 -2.22 0.69
C GLY A 21 -7.36 -2.98 1.39
N ALA A 22 -7.10 -4.15 1.96
CA ALA A 22 -8.08 -4.92 2.73
C ALA A 22 -7.38 -6.05 3.47
N ASN A 23 -7.61 -6.14 4.78
CA ASN A 23 -6.97 -7.13 5.64
C ASN A 23 -7.26 -8.56 5.17
N MET A 24 -6.19 -9.32 4.89
CA MET A 24 -6.26 -10.75 4.52
C MET A 24 -7.04 -11.04 3.23
N MET A 25 -7.41 -10.01 2.47
CA MET A 25 -8.15 -10.16 1.20
C MET A 25 -7.29 -9.66 0.02
N TRP A 26 -6.00 -9.92 0.07
CA TRP A 26 -5.04 -9.31 -0.86
C TRP A 26 -5.19 -9.79 -2.30
N GLU A 27 -5.68 -11.01 -2.53
CA GLU A 27 -5.95 -11.45 -3.90
C GLU A 27 -7.05 -10.61 -4.55
N GLN A 28 -8.10 -10.30 -3.78
CA GLN A 28 -9.18 -9.45 -4.25
C GLN A 28 -8.69 -8.01 -4.47
N VAL A 29 -7.78 -7.53 -3.61
CA VAL A 29 -7.15 -6.22 -3.80
C VAL A 29 -6.38 -6.20 -5.11
N ARG A 30 -5.56 -7.21 -5.36
CA ARG A 30 -4.80 -7.31 -6.62
C ARG A 30 -5.72 -7.28 -7.83
N ASP A 31 -6.82 -8.00 -7.78
CA ASP A 31 -7.66 -8.22 -8.95
C ASP A 31 -8.67 -7.09 -9.18
N VAL A 32 -9.13 -6.44 -8.12
CA VAL A 32 -10.25 -5.49 -8.21
C VAL A 32 -9.84 -4.05 -7.88
N LEU A 33 -9.05 -3.85 -6.84
CA LEU A 33 -8.81 -2.53 -6.27
C LEU A 33 -7.49 -1.90 -6.71
N ALA A 34 -6.45 -2.69 -6.84
CA ALA A 34 -5.12 -2.18 -7.20
C ALA A 34 -5.15 -1.52 -8.57
N GLY A 35 -4.51 -0.36 -8.68
CA GLY A 35 -4.48 0.40 -9.93
C GLY A 35 -5.67 1.32 -10.13
N VAL A 36 -6.58 1.41 -9.15
CA VAL A 36 -7.73 2.32 -9.26
C VAL A 36 -7.26 3.77 -9.41
N ASP A 37 -7.99 4.54 -10.21
CA ASP A 37 -7.67 5.95 -10.43
C ASP A 37 -7.94 6.79 -9.18
N GLY A 38 -7.24 7.92 -9.08
CA GLY A 38 -7.44 8.89 -8.02
C GLY A 38 -6.35 8.83 -6.95
N GLU A 39 -6.49 9.65 -5.92
CA GLU A 39 -5.53 9.69 -4.82
C GLU A 39 -5.86 8.64 -3.78
N VAL A 40 -5.69 7.39 -4.17
CA VAL A 40 -5.98 6.22 -3.34
C VAL A 40 -4.65 5.57 -2.97
N TYR A 41 -4.35 5.57 -1.69
CA TYR A 41 -3.11 5.01 -1.13
C TYR A 41 -3.43 3.75 -0.38
N PHE A 42 -2.50 2.80 -0.37
CA PHE A 42 -2.55 1.63 0.49
C PHE A 42 -1.42 1.73 1.52
N ASP A 43 -1.68 1.40 2.78
CA ASP A 43 -0.58 1.27 3.72
C ASP A 43 -0.25 -0.21 3.95
N THR A 44 0.95 -0.47 4.45
CA THR A 44 1.44 -1.83 4.65
C THR A 44 1.17 -2.38 6.04
N ALA A 45 0.32 -1.72 6.83
CA ALA A 45 0.03 -2.16 8.19
C ALA A 45 -0.49 -3.61 8.21
N PHE A 46 0.02 -4.39 9.15
CA PHE A 46 -0.41 -5.77 9.39
C PHE A 46 -0.30 -6.69 8.17
N THR A 47 0.79 -6.54 7.39
CA THR A 47 0.96 -7.30 6.15
C THR A 47 2.16 -8.25 6.16
N SER A 48 2.77 -8.53 7.33
CA SER A 48 3.91 -9.44 7.36
C SER A 48 3.55 -10.84 6.84
N MET A 49 2.29 -11.25 6.95
CA MET A 49 1.81 -12.55 6.48
C MET A 49 1.37 -12.55 5.01
N CYS A 50 1.38 -11.40 4.35
CA CYS A 50 1.05 -11.35 2.93
C CYS A 50 2.15 -12.06 2.12
N PRO A 51 1.81 -13.00 1.24
CA PRO A 51 2.84 -13.63 0.40
C PRO A 51 3.61 -12.59 -0.41
N ASP A 52 4.92 -12.77 -0.51
CA ASP A 52 5.78 -11.81 -1.20
C ASP A 52 5.36 -11.57 -2.65
N GLU A 53 4.98 -12.64 -3.37
CA GLU A 53 4.53 -12.51 -4.75
C GLU A 53 3.26 -11.69 -4.88
N LEU A 54 2.38 -11.81 -3.91
CA LEU A 54 1.11 -11.09 -3.91
C LEU A 54 1.33 -9.61 -3.59
N MET A 55 2.19 -9.31 -2.61
CA MET A 55 2.58 -7.94 -2.33
C MET A 55 3.27 -7.30 -3.54
N GLN A 56 4.18 -8.04 -4.19
CA GLN A 56 4.85 -7.59 -5.40
C GLN A 56 3.84 -7.21 -6.49
N ALA A 57 2.86 -8.08 -6.74
CA ALA A 57 1.84 -7.83 -7.76
C ALA A 57 1.00 -6.60 -7.44
N ILE A 58 0.62 -6.42 -6.17
CA ILE A 58 -0.19 -5.28 -5.76
C ILE A 58 0.61 -3.99 -5.91
N VAL A 59 1.86 -3.97 -5.48
CA VAL A 59 2.72 -2.78 -5.57
C VAL A 59 2.94 -2.39 -7.03
N GLU A 60 3.22 -3.36 -7.89
CA GLU A 60 3.42 -3.08 -9.32
C GLU A 60 2.17 -2.53 -9.98
N LYS A 61 1.02 -3.14 -9.69
CA LYS A 61 -0.24 -2.74 -10.31
C LYS A 61 -0.75 -1.40 -9.80
N HIS A 62 -0.60 -1.15 -8.49
CA HIS A 62 -1.10 0.09 -7.88
C HIS A 62 -0.15 1.26 -8.07
N GLY A 63 1.13 0.99 -8.13
CA GLY A 63 2.18 2.00 -8.25
C GLY A 63 2.82 2.30 -6.90
N ALA A 64 4.15 2.22 -6.86
CA ALA A 64 4.91 2.44 -5.63
C ALA A 64 4.71 3.84 -5.03
N ASP A 65 4.31 4.82 -5.85
CA ASP A 65 4.04 6.19 -5.40
C ASP A 65 2.85 6.30 -4.47
N ARG A 66 1.99 5.28 -4.44
CA ARG A 66 0.75 5.29 -3.66
C ARG A 66 0.71 4.19 -2.61
N ILE A 67 1.88 3.72 -2.19
CA ILE A 67 2.03 2.77 -1.08
C ILE A 67 2.74 3.48 0.06
N LEU A 68 2.22 3.31 1.28
CA LEU A 68 2.76 3.95 2.48
C LEU A 68 3.23 2.88 3.46
N PHE A 69 4.41 3.06 4.04
CA PHE A 69 4.91 2.14 5.05
C PHE A 69 4.15 2.32 6.36
N ALA A 70 3.65 1.22 6.91
CA ALA A 70 3.04 1.19 8.23
C ALA A 70 3.16 -0.22 8.79
N SER A 71 3.07 -0.37 10.11
CA SER A 71 3.26 -1.66 10.76
C SER A 71 2.04 -2.20 11.51
N ASP A 72 1.24 -1.31 12.07
CA ASP A 72 0.17 -1.69 12.99
C ASP A 72 0.73 -2.28 14.28
N CYS A 73 1.90 -1.79 14.71
CA CYS A 73 2.54 -2.20 15.95
C CYS A 73 1.61 -1.91 17.14
N PRO A 74 1.45 -2.81 18.11
CA PRO A 74 2.23 -4.02 18.33
C PRO A 74 1.65 -5.30 17.68
N TRP A 75 0.59 -5.19 16.88
CA TRP A 75 -0.06 -6.36 16.28
C TRP A 75 0.77 -7.01 15.19
N ASP A 76 1.68 -6.25 14.59
CA ASP A 76 2.64 -6.77 13.61
C ASP A 76 3.98 -6.08 13.83
N SER A 77 5.01 -6.52 13.13
CA SER A 77 6.38 -6.05 13.31
C SER A 77 6.80 -5.11 12.19
N SER A 78 7.20 -3.89 12.54
CA SER A 78 7.75 -2.95 11.59
C SER A 78 9.01 -3.50 10.92
N TYR A 79 9.82 -4.25 11.66
CA TYR A 79 11.00 -4.88 11.12
C TYR A 79 10.66 -5.89 10.01
N LEU A 80 9.71 -6.78 10.26
CA LEU A 80 9.31 -7.79 9.29
C LEU A 80 8.73 -7.17 8.03
N ILE A 81 7.90 -6.14 8.18
CA ILE A 81 7.28 -5.47 7.05
C ILE A 81 8.33 -4.71 6.26
N LYS A 82 9.25 -4.03 6.93
CA LYS A 82 10.37 -3.35 6.26
C LYS A 82 11.19 -4.33 5.43
N GLU A 83 11.51 -5.49 6.00
CA GLU A 83 12.27 -6.52 5.28
C GLU A 83 11.52 -7.02 4.05
N LYS A 84 10.20 -7.17 4.13
CA LYS A 84 9.39 -7.52 2.96
C LYS A 84 9.52 -6.49 1.85
N ILE A 85 9.44 -5.22 2.19
CA ILE A 85 9.56 -4.14 1.20
C ILE A 85 10.96 -4.15 0.58
N LEU A 86 11.99 -4.35 1.38
CA LEU A 86 13.37 -4.40 0.87
C LEU A 86 13.61 -5.59 -0.06
N ARG A 87 12.84 -6.69 0.11
CA ARG A 87 12.94 -7.86 -0.77
C ARG A 87 12.18 -7.72 -2.08
N LEU A 88 11.30 -6.71 -2.20
CA LEU A 88 10.53 -6.53 -3.43
C LEU A 88 11.45 -6.24 -4.62
N ASN A 89 11.07 -6.74 -5.77
CA ASN A 89 11.81 -6.50 -7.02
C ASN A 89 11.34 -5.18 -7.64
N ILE A 90 11.74 -4.09 -7.01
CA ILE A 90 11.47 -2.73 -7.46
C ILE A 90 12.74 -1.89 -7.29
N SER A 91 12.80 -0.71 -7.89
CA SER A 91 13.96 0.15 -7.78
C SER A 91 14.21 0.61 -6.33
N GLU A 92 15.46 0.94 -6.02
CA GLU A 92 15.79 1.50 -4.71
C GLU A 92 15.03 2.81 -4.47
N ASP A 93 14.86 3.61 -5.51
CA ASP A 93 14.06 4.85 -5.42
C ASP A 93 12.62 4.55 -5.01
N ASN A 94 12.02 3.52 -5.58
CA ASN A 94 10.65 3.11 -5.22
C ASN A 94 10.56 2.57 -3.79
N LYS A 95 11.59 1.86 -3.33
CA LYS A 95 11.66 1.40 -1.93
C LYS A 95 11.70 2.60 -0.98
N ASP A 96 12.51 3.60 -1.29
CA ASP A 96 12.61 4.81 -0.48
C ASP A 96 11.28 5.57 -0.43
N LYS A 97 10.57 5.62 -1.57
CA LYS A 97 9.24 6.23 -1.61
C LYS A 97 8.27 5.52 -0.67
N ILE A 98 8.23 4.21 -0.72
CA ILE A 98 7.35 3.42 0.15
C ILE A 98 7.72 3.60 1.62
N LEU A 99 9.02 3.57 1.94
CA LEU A 99 9.49 3.61 3.32
C LEU A 99 9.34 4.99 3.98
N GLY A 100 9.12 6.06 3.23
CA GLY A 100 8.95 7.38 3.85
C GLY A 100 8.63 8.49 2.89
N GLY A 101 9.18 8.48 1.67
CA GLY A 101 9.04 9.56 0.73
C GLY A 101 7.59 9.90 0.36
N ASN A 102 6.77 8.89 0.18
CA ASN A 102 5.36 9.09 -0.15
C ASN A 102 4.60 9.74 0.99
N ALA A 103 4.86 9.31 2.23
CA ALA A 103 4.22 9.90 3.41
C ALA A 103 4.64 11.36 3.60
N GLU A 104 5.91 11.66 3.40
CA GLU A 104 6.41 13.02 3.47
C GLU A 104 5.69 13.93 2.47
N ARG A 105 5.56 13.47 1.24
CA ARG A 105 4.88 14.22 0.17
C ARG A 105 3.40 14.40 0.49
N LEU A 106 2.73 13.31 0.89
CA LEU A 106 1.29 13.35 1.17
C LEU A 106 0.94 14.28 2.32
N LEU A 107 1.79 14.30 3.35
CA LEU A 107 1.57 15.13 4.54
C LEU A 107 2.14 16.53 4.40
N GLY A 108 2.77 16.86 3.28
CA GLY A 108 3.37 18.16 3.08
C GLY A 108 4.64 18.40 3.90
N LEU A 109 5.28 17.34 4.36
CA LEU A 109 6.58 17.40 5.02
C LEU A 109 7.64 17.36 3.94
N LYS A 110 8.67 18.15 4.05
CA LYS A 110 9.60 18.26 2.97
C LYS A 110 10.42 17.03 2.59
#